data_608fe81e362cf73b93d7be1831e8ba84
#
_entry.id   608fe81e362cf73b93d7be1831e8ba84
#
_cell.length_a   1.000
_cell.length_b   1.000
_cell.length_c   1.000
_cell.angle_alpha   90.00
_cell.angle_beta   90.00
_cell.angle_gamma   90.00
#
_symmetry.space_group_name_H-M   'P 1'
#
loop_
_entity.id
_entity.type
_entity.pdbx_description
1 polymer ?
#
loop_
_entity_poly.entity_id
_entity_poly.type
_entity_poly.pdbx_seq_one_letter_code
_entity_poly.pdbx_strand_id
1 'polypeptide(L)'
;EPEFDGSRTGNDSRLIMDYTLFNTTDSQDLVMKAGETIHAELVVKSGTLSVQIQTENGEVVYEDSDIKTSGSFNVAVKENGIYTVTVTGKMAEGSVSFQKAVG
;
A
#
# COMPACT_ATOMS: atom_id res chain seq x y z
N GLU A 1 7.91 9.02 21.14
CA GLU A 1 6.82 8.09 20.86
C GLU A 1 7.05 7.40 19.53
N PRO A 2 7.28 6.10 19.50
CA PRO A 2 7.36 5.41 18.22
C PRO A 2 5.98 5.36 17.59
N GLU A 3 5.92 5.71 16.33
CA GLU A 3 4.68 5.58 15.56
C GLU A 3 4.76 4.40 14.62
N PHE A 4 5.91 3.79 14.50
CA PHE A 4 6.11 2.61 13.71
C PHE A 4 7.12 1.69 14.38
N ASP A 5 6.74 0.44 14.58
CA ASP A 5 7.62 -0.59 15.13
C ASP A 5 7.48 -1.84 14.27
N GLY A 6 8.48 -2.09 13.43
CA GLY A 6 8.44 -3.20 12.50
C GLY A 6 9.52 -3.09 11.45
N SER A 7 9.27 -3.72 10.32
CA SER A 7 10.18 -3.70 9.18
C SER A 7 9.47 -3.14 7.95
N ARG A 8 10.26 -2.53 7.08
CA ARG A 8 9.77 -1.91 5.85
C ARG A 8 10.78 -2.11 4.73
N THR A 9 10.30 -2.57 3.60
CA THR A 9 11.07 -2.66 2.37
C THR A 9 10.32 -1.92 1.27
N GLY A 10 10.96 -0.96 0.63
CA GLY A 10 10.35 -0.21 -0.46
C GLY A 10 11.33 0.04 -1.57
N ASN A 11 10.87 -0.11 -2.81
CA ASN A 11 11.62 0.23 -3.99
C ASN A 11 10.64 0.48 -5.15
N ASP A 12 11.13 0.59 -6.38
CA ASP A 12 10.29 0.90 -7.53
C ASP A 12 9.27 -0.18 -7.86
N SER A 13 9.39 -1.36 -7.24
CA SER A 13 8.55 -2.52 -7.57
C SER A 13 7.66 -2.97 -6.42
N ARG A 14 7.89 -2.49 -5.20
CA ARG A 14 7.13 -3.01 -4.06
C ARG A 14 7.21 -2.10 -2.84
N LEU A 15 6.21 -2.25 -1.98
CA LEU A 15 6.24 -1.76 -0.60
C LEU A 15 5.75 -2.91 0.28
N ILE A 16 6.61 -3.37 1.19
CA ILE A 16 6.27 -4.44 2.12
C ILE A 16 6.56 -3.95 3.53
N MET A 17 5.56 -4.02 4.39
CA MET A 17 5.68 -3.61 5.78
C MET A 17 5.09 -4.69 6.69
N ASP A 18 5.78 -4.98 7.78
CA ASP A 18 5.31 -5.92 8.80
C ASP A 18 5.56 -5.24 10.14
N TYR A 19 4.52 -5.11 10.96
CA TYR A 19 4.61 -4.24 12.12
C TYR A 19 3.77 -4.73 13.29
N THR A 20 4.25 -4.42 14.48
CA THR A 20 3.48 -4.55 15.71
C THR A 20 2.77 -3.25 16.05
N LEU A 21 3.29 -2.13 15.53
CA LEU A 21 2.65 -0.81 15.67
C LEU A 21 2.86 -0.02 14.38
N PHE A 22 1.75 0.46 13.83
CA PHE A 22 1.78 1.39 12.72
C PHE A 22 0.71 2.44 12.98
N ASN A 23 1.14 3.65 13.32
CA ASN A 23 0.24 4.73 13.73
C ASN A 23 0.68 6.03 13.10
N THR A 24 0.87 6.00 11.78
CA THR A 24 1.30 7.15 10.99
C THR A 24 0.99 6.88 9.52
N THR A 25 1.52 7.68 8.63
CA THR A 25 1.34 7.53 7.18
C THR A 25 2.69 7.25 6.54
N ASP A 26 2.68 6.31 5.59
CA ASP A 26 3.87 5.97 4.80
C ASP A 26 3.48 5.89 3.34
N SER A 27 4.43 6.15 2.45
CA SER A 27 4.17 6.08 1.02
C SER A 27 5.37 5.54 0.27
N GLN A 28 5.11 5.01 -0.93
CA GLN A 28 6.12 4.47 -1.81
C GLN A 28 5.68 4.65 -3.25
N ASP A 29 6.60 5.15 -4.06
CA ASP A 29 6.37 5.27 -5.50
C ASP A 29 6.73 3.96 -6.18
N LEU A 30 5.83 3.48 -7.03
CA LEU A 30 6.06 2.31 -7.87
C LEU A 30 6.14 2.76 -9.33
N VAL A 31 7.12 2.24 -10.06
CA VAL A 31 7.29 2.55 -11.49
C VAL A 31 6.62 1.43 -12.27
N MET A 32 5.53 1.76 -12.97
CA MET A 32 4.67 0.77 -13.60
C MET A 32 4.57 1.00 -15.10
N LYS A 33 4.27 -0.09 -15.79
CA LYS A 33 3.97 -0.06 -17.23
C LYS A 33 2.54 -0.49 -17.45
N ALA A 34 1.92 0.05 -18.50
CA ALA A 34 0.57 -0.34 -18.88
C ALA A 34 0.50 -1.86 -19.04
N GLY A 35 -0.53 -2.48 -18.51
CA GLY A 35 -0.73 -3.92 -18.53
C GLY A 35 -0.19 -4.64 -17.30
N GLU A 36 0.61 -3.97 -16.49
CA GLU A 36 1.03 -4.54 -15.21
C GLU A 36 -0.06 -4.32 -14.16
N THR A 37 0.08 -5.04 -13.05
CA THR A 37 -0.90 -4.98 -11.96
C THR A 37 -0.15 -4.70 -10.66
N ILE A 38 -0.75 -3.91 -9.79
CA ILE A 38 -0.30 -3.79 -8.41
C ILE A 38 -1.13 -4.79 -7.61
N HIS A 39 -0.47 -5.81 -7.07
CA HIS A 39 -1.13 -6.79 -6.21
C HIS A 39 -0.93 -6.40 -4.76
N ALA A 40 -2.03 -6.29 -4.02
CA ALA A 40 -2.00 -5.85 -2.64
C ALA A 40 -2.54 -6.93 -1.71
N GLU A 41 -1.86 -7.12 -0.59
CA GLU A 41 -2.32 -8.00 0.48
C GLU A 41 -2.23 -7.25 1.80
N LEU A 42 -3.30 -7.25 2.55
CA LEU A 42 -3.39 -6.57 3.83
C LEU A 42 -3.72 -7.58 4.91
N VAL A 43 -2.94 -7.56 5.99
CA VAL A 43 -3.23 -8.36 7.19
C VAL A 43 -3.53 -7.37 8.30
N VAL A 44 -4.76 -7.42 8.83
CA VAL A 44 -5.18 -6.52 9.91
C VAL A 44 -5.47 -7.35 11.13
N LYS A 45 -4.55 -7.31 12.08
CA LYS A 45 -4.71 -8.00 13.38
C LYS A 45 -5.41 -7.10 14.37
N SER A 46 -5.11 -5.81 14.34
CA SER A 46 -5.78 -4.83 15.20
C SER A 46 -5.59 -3.45 14.58
N GLY A 47 -6.41 -2.49 15.02
CA GLY A 47 -6.40 -1.14 14.48
C GLY A 47 -7.06 -1.06 13.11
N THR A 48 -6.77 0.01 12.38
CA THR A 48 -7.34 0.23 11.05
C THR A 48 -6.27 0.69 10.08
N LEU A 49 -6.55 0.45 8.79
CA LEU A 49 -5.70 0.93 7.69
C LEU A 49 -6.53 1.75 6.72
N SER A 50 -5.88 2.70 6.06
CA SER A 50 -6.42 3.37 4.90
C SER A 50 -5.38 3.27 3.79
N VAL A 51 -5.82 3.09 2.57
CA VAL A 51 -4.94 2.92 1.41
C VAL A 51 -5.41 3.82 0.29
N GLN A 52 -4.47 4.51 -0.34
CA GLN A 52 -4.75 5.29 -1.54
C GLN A 52 -3.63 5.04 -2.54
N ILE A 53 -3.99 4.84 -3.79
CA ILE A 53 -3.02 4.73 -4.88
C ILE A 53 -3.39 5.77 -5.92
N GLN A 54 -2.43 6.63 -6.27
CA GLN A 54 -2.70 7.69 -7.24
C GLN A 54 -1.53 7.82 -8.21
N THR A 55 -1.87 8.36 -9.39
CA THR A 55 -0.87 8.64 -10.42
C THR A 55 -0.08 9.87 -10.03
N GLU A 56 1.02 10.13 -10.75
CA GLU A 56 1.84 11.31 -10.50
C GLU A 56 1.10 12.61 -10.81
N ASN A 57 0.00 12.54 -11.57
CA ASN A 57 -0.86 13.71 -11.83
C ASN A 57 -1.95 13.86 -10.78
N GLY A 58 -1.97 13.01 -9.77
CA GLY A 58 -2.94 13.11 -8.68
C GLY A 58 -4.25 12.39 -8.91
N GLU A 59 -4.37 11.62 -9.99
CA GLU A 59 -5.58 10.84 -10.23
C GLU A 59 -5.61 9.63 -9.30
N VAL A 60 -6.68 9.48 -8.52
CA VAL A 60 -6.84 8.36 -7.59
C VAL A 60 -7.34 7.16 -8.37
N VAL A 61 -6.57 6.06 -8.36
CA VAL A 61 -6.95 4.83 -9.05
C VAL A 61 -7.46 3.77 -8.09
N TYR A 62 -7.20 3.93 -6.79
CA TYR A 62 -7.74 3.05 -5.75
C TYR A 62 -7.77 3.80 -4.43
N GLU A 63 -8.83 3.63 -3.66
CA GLU A 63 -8.94 4.24 -2.35
C GLU A 63 -9.88 3.42 -1.47
N ASP A 64 -9.46 3.17 -0.24
CA ASP A 64 -10.30 2.53 0.78
C ASP A 64 -9.85 3.01 2.15
N SER A 65 -10.78 3.19 3.06
CA SER A 65 -10.49 3.68 4.39
C SER A 65 -11.21 2.85 5.43
N ASP A 66 -10.78 2.98 6.70
CA ASP A 66 -11.33 2.23 7.81
C ASP A 66 -11.32 0.73 7.57
N ILE A 67 -10.22 0.24 6.98
CA ILE A 67 -10.06 -1.19 6.70
C ILE A 67 -9.78 -1.89 8.02
N LYS A 68 -10.67 -2.81 8.42
CA LYS A 68 -10.58 -3.51 9.70
C LYS A 68 -10.37 -5.01 9.54
N THR A 69 -10.45 -5.52 8.32
CA THR A 69 -10.33 -6.94 8.04
C THR A 69 -9.26 -7.18 6.99
N SER A 70 -8.59 -8.32 7.10
CA SER A 70 -7.57 -8.73 6.14
C SER A 70 -8.20 -9.00 4.77
N GLY A 71 -7.43 -8.80 3.72
CA GLY A 71 -7.90 -9.05 2.37
C GLY A 71 -6.82 -8.79 1.34
N SER A 72 -7.18 -8.99 0.09
CA SER A 72 -6.28 -8.73 -1.03
C SER A 72 -7.04 -8.12 -2.18
N PHE A 73 -6.33 -7.41 -3.05
CA PHE A 73 -6.93 -6.82 -4.24
C PHE A 73 -5.86 -6.58 -5.29
N ASN A 74 -6.30 -6.33 -6.52
CA ASN A 74 -5.43 -6.00 -7.63
C ASN A 74 -5.87 -4.70 -8.25
N VAL A 75 -4.89 -3.89 -8.66
CA VAL A 75 -5.15 -2.66 -9.39
C VAL A 75 -4.46 -2.77 -10.75
N ALA A 76 -5.26 -2.85 -11.81
CA ALA A 76 -4.74 -2.92 -13.16
C ALA A 76 -4.27 -1.53 -13.58
N VAL A 77 -3.04 -1.44 -14.07
CA VAL A 77 -2.43 -0.18 -14.48
C VAL A 77 -2.67 0.01 -15.97
N LYS A 78 -3.26 1.14 -16.34
CA LYS A 78 -3.61 1.42 -17.73
C LYS A 78 -2.57 2.25 -18.45
N GLU A 79 -1.74 2.98 -17.73
CA GLU A 79 -0.76 3.87 -18.32
C GLU A 79 0.59 3.70 -17.64
N ASN A 80 1.65 3.89 -18.44
CA ASN A 80 3.00 3.93 -17.88
C ASN A 80 3.13 5.11 -16.94
N GLY A 81 3.90 4.96 -15.87
CA GLY A 81 4.21 6.08 -15.01
C GLY A 81 4.44 5.68 -13.57
N ILE A 82 4.49 6.68 -12.72
CA ILE A 82 4.70 6.49 -11.30
C ILE A 82 3.34 6.44 -10.61
N TYR A 83 3.16 5.44 -9.76
CA TYR A 83 1.96 5.28 -8.95
C TYR A 83 2.38 5.33 -7.49
N THR A 84 1.84 6.29 -6.74
CA THR A 84 2.18 6.45 -5.33
C THR A 84 1.17 5.69 -4.48
N VAL A 85 1.68 4.73 -3.72
CA VAL A 85 0.89 4.00 -2.73
C VAL A 85 1.07 4.70 -1.40
N THR A 86 -0.04 5.12 -0.79
CA THR A 86 -0.04 5.77 0.52
C THR A 86 -0.86 4.92 1.48
N VAL A 87 -0.27 4.58 2.60
CA VAL A 87 -0.91 3.75 3.63
C VAL A 87 -0.91 4.52 4.94
N THR A 88 -2.06 4.57 5.59
CA THR A 88 -2.18 5.20 6.90
C THR A 88 -2.66 4.15 7.89
N GLY A 89 -1.91 4.00 8.97
CA GLY A 89 -2.30 3.12 10.07
C GLY A 89 -2.81 3.93 11.24
N LYS A 90 -3.82 3.38 11.92
CA LYS A 90 -4.30 3.93 13.19
C LYS A 90 -4.23 2.82 14.21
N MET A 91 -3.20 2.86 15.05
CA MET A 91 -2.91 1.84 16.05
C MET A 91 -2.95 0.44 15.44
N ALA A 92 -2.37 0.30 14.24
CA ALA A 92 -2.49 -0.93 13.49
C ALA A 92 -1.40 -1.92 13.86
N GLU A 93 -1.75 -3.19 13.80
CA GLU A 93 -0.82 -4.32 13.88
C GLU A 93 -1.16 -5.25 12.74
N GLY A 94 -0.12 -5.75 12.03
CA GLY A 94 -0.31 -6.64 10.90
C GLY A 94 0.74 -6.41 9.83
N SER A 95 0.32 -6.43 8.57
CA SER A 95 1.26 -6.24 7.46
C SER A 95 0.55 -5.71 6.23
N VAL A 96 1.31 -5.09 5.34
CA VAL A 96 0.86 -4.72 4.01
C VAL A 96 1.91 -5.17 3.00
N SER A 97 1.44 -5.52 1.82
CA SER A 97 2.32 -5.89 0.70
C SER A 97 1.69 -5.36 -0.58
N PHE A 98 2.42 -4.48 -1.25
CA PHE A 98 2.03 -3.98 -2.57
C PHE A 98 3.16 -4.34 -3.51
N GLN A 99 2.89 -5.17 -4.51
CA GLN A 99 3.92 -5.64 -5.41
C GLN A 99 3.47 -5.59 -6.85
N LYS A 100 4.42 -5.22 -7.72
CA LYS A 100 4.21 -5.27 -9.15
C LYS A 100 4.07 -6.72 -9.58
N ALA A 101 3.04 -7.00 -10.39
CA ALA A 101 2.83 -8.30 -10.98
C ALA A 101 2.60 -8.12 -12.47
N VAL A 102 3.02 -9.11 -13.26
CA VAL A 102 2.89 -9.07 -14.71
C VAL A 102 1.51 -9.57 -15.10
N GLY A 103 0.92 -8.87 -16.06
CA GLY A 103 -0.33 -9.28 -16.64
C GLY A 103 -1.55 -8.99 -15.89
#